data_77282b11cac51908780d11e211464257
#
_entry.id   77282b11cac51908780d11e211464257
#
_cell.length_a   1.000
_cell.length_b   1.000
_cell.length_c   1.000
_cell.angle_alpha   90.00
_cell.angle_beta   90.00
_cell.angle_gamma   90.00
#
_symmetry.space_group_name_H-M   'P 1'
#
loop_
_entity.id
_entity.type
_entity.pdbx_description
1 polymer ?
#
loop_
_entity_poly.entity_id
_entity_poly.type
_entity_poly.pdbx_seq_one_letter_code
_entity_poly.pdbx_strand_id
1 'polypeptide(L)'
;MAISRAQLAKELEPGLNALFGLEYGRYENEHAEIFEEESSDRAFEEEVMLAGFGTAPTKDEGGTISFDAAQETFTSRYTHETIALAFSITEEAIEDNLYDRLASRYTKALARSMAQTKQIKAASILNNAFSTSSAIGDGAALCSSAHPSITGNQRNLLSTAADLNETSLEQMLIDIAGLTDERGLKIAVRGTKLIIPKELQFIAERVLNSNLRVATADNDANAIKNMGMLPEGAVVNHFLTDTDAFFIKTDAPNGFKYFNRAPIKTAMEGDFDTGNMRFKARERYSFGVSDWRSVFGTPGAA
;
A
#
# COMPACT_ATOMS: atom_id res chain seq x y z
N MET A 1 12.13 29.79 45.75
CA MET A 1 12.72 29.25 44.51
C MET A 1 11.62 29.20 43.48
N ALA A 2 11.67 30.04 42.46
CA ALA A 2 10.74 29.93 41.35
C ALA A 2 11.14 28.72 40.51
N ILE A 3 10.23 27.79 40.33
CA ILE A 3 10.40 26.66 39.39
C ILE A 3 10.47 27.30 38.01
N SER A 4 11.60 27.17 37.32
CA SER A 4 11.77 27.77 36.02
C SER A 4 10.98 27.01 34.97
N ARG A 5 10.34 27.73 34.04
CA ARG A 5 9.60 27.22 32.88
C ARG A 5 10.33 26.14 32.08
N ALA A 6 11.65 26.24 32.00
CA ALA A 6 12.51 25.25 31.33
C ALA A 6 12.50 23.87 32.01
N GLN A 7 12.21 23.80 33.31
CA GLN A 7 12.11 22.52 34.03
C GLN A 7 10.75 21.85 33.80
N LEU A 8 9.67 22.63 33.72
CA LEU A 8 8.35 22.09 33.42
C LEU A 8 8.27 21.52 31.98
N ALA A 9 8.85 22.19 31.00
CA ALA A 9 8.90 21.73 29.62
C ALA A 9 9.62 20.38 29.48
N LYS A 10 10.71 20.19 30.22
CA LYS A 10 11.49 18.94 30.19
C LYS A 10 10.79 17.74 30.85
N GLU A 11 9.93 17.99 31.83
CA GLU A 11 9.15 16.91 32.47
C GLU A 11 7.94 16.48 31.64
N LEU A 12 7.41 17.40 30.85
CA LEU A 12 6.24 17.19 30.01
C LEU A 12 6.51 16.45 28.71
N GLU A 13 7.61 16.77 28.05
CA GLU A 13 7.97 16.21 26.78
C GLU A 13 7.98 14.67 26.82
N PRO A 14 8.56 13.99 27.82
CA PRO A 14 8.50 12.53 27.92
C PRO A 14 7.06 12.00 28.04
N GLY A 15 6.21 12.68 28.81
CA GLY A 15 4.81 12.29 28.99
C GLY A 15 3.99 12.42 27.72
N LEU A 16 4.14 13.51 26.98
CA LEU A 16 3.48 13.73 25.70
C LEU A 16 4.00 12.79 24.61
N ASN A 17 5.30 12.53 24.59
CA ASN A 17 5.90 11.58 23.66
C ASN A 17 5.41 10.15 23.90
N ALA A 18 5.33 9.72 25.18
CA ALA A 18 4.78 8.41 25.52
C ALA A 18 3.29 8.28 25.13
N LEU A 19 2.50 9.32 25.41
CA LEU A 19 1.08 9.38 25.04
C LEU A 19 0.88 9.37 23.52
N PHE A 20 1.72 10.11 22.79
CA PHE A 20 1.73 10.11 21.33
C PHE A 20 2.01 8.72 20.79
N GLY A 21 3.08 8.07 21.27
CA GLY A 21 3.46 6.73 20.80
C GLY A 21 2.37 5.69 21.08
N LEU A 22 1.75 5.74 22.26
CA LEU A 22 0.67 4.83 22.63
C LEU A 22 -0.58 5.04 21.75
N GLU A 23 -0.95 6.27 21.47
CA GLU A 23 -2.12 6.56 20.63
C GLU A 23 -1.84 6.31 19.15
N TYR A 24 -0.63 6.60 18.67
CA TYR A 24 -0.22 6.32 17.28
C TYR A 24 -0.23 4.82 16.98
N GLY A 25 0.26 3.99 17.89
CA GLY A 25 0.27 2.53 17.75
C GLY A 25 -1.09 1.85 17.99
N ARG A 26 -2.12 2.61 18.43
CA ARG A 26 -3.45 2.07 18.69
C ARG A 26 -4.25 1.76 17.43
N TYR A 27 -3.97 2.45 16.34
CA TYR A 27 -4.67 2.29 15.08
C TYR A 27 -4.03 1.16 14.27
N GLU A 28 -4.87 0.26 13.75
CA GLU A 28 -4.39 -0.82 12.88
C GLU A 28 -3.73 -0.25 11.63
N ASN A 29 -2.62 -0.86 11.26
CA ASN A 29 -1.87 -0.48 10.07
C ASN A 29 -2.36 -1.30 8.87
N GLU A 30 -3.52 -0.94 8.30
CA GLU A 30 -4.09 -1.61 7.13
C GLU A 30 -3.11 -1.67 5.94
N HIS A 31 -2.25 -0.66 5.81
CA HIS A 31 -1.23 -0.65 4.77
C HIS A 31 -0.19 -1.76 4.93
N ALA A 32 0.11 -2.21 6.16
CA ALA A 32 1.07 -3.28 6.40
C ALA A 32 0.61 -4.64 5.86
N GLU A 33 -0.70 -4.82 5.68
CA GLU A 33 -1.27 -6.02 5.06
C GLU A 33 -1.08 -6.06 3.54
N ILE A 34 -0.78 -4.92 2.93
CA ILE A 34 -0.67 -4.76 1.47
C ILE A 34 0.76 -4.51 1.04
N PHE A 35 1.46 -3.59 1.73
CA PHE A 35 2.79 -3.12 1.37
C PHE A 35 3.88 -3.84 2.17
N GLU A 36 4.98 -4.12 1.52
CA GLU A 36 6.22 -4.58 2.15
C GLU A 36 7.02 -3.39 2.64
N GLU A 37 7.41 -3.39 3.93
CA GLU A 37 8.18 -2.31 4.52
C GLU A 37 9.66 -2.50 4.25
N GLU A 38 10.28 -1.48 3.66
CA GLU A 38 11.72 -1.36 3.47
C GLU A 38 12.24 -0.06 4.09
N SER A 39 13.50 -0.06 4.52
CA SER A 39 14.16 1.14 5.02
C SER A 39 14.96 1.81 3.90
N SER A 40 14.98 3.15 3.90
CA SER A 40 15.79 3.94 2.98
C SER A 40 16.65 4.95 3.74
N ASP A 41 17.85 5.22 3.24
CA ASP A 41 18.74 6.29 3.74
C ASP A 41 18.96 7.42 2.70
N ARG A 42 18.34 7.29 1.51
CA ARG A 42 18.48 8.22 0.38
C ARG A 42 17.33 9.24 0.31
N ALA A 43 17.42 10.15 -0.64
CA ALA A 43 16.37 11.13 -0.90
C ALA A 43 15.21 10.55 -1.70
N PHE A 44 15.48 9.56 -2.53
CA PHE A 44 14.56 8.76 -3.33
C PHE A 44 15.17 7.38 -3.55
N GLU A 45 14.34 6.39 -3.85
CA GLU A 45 14.76 5.06 -4.30
C GLU A 45 14.32 4.85 -5.74
N GLU A 46 15.12 4.09 -6.47
CA GLU A 46 14.82 3.70 -7.86
C GLU A 46 14.98 2.20 -7.99
N GLU A 47 13.96 1.57 -8.54
CA GLU A 47 13.96 0.15 -8.85
C GLU A 47 13.83 -0.03 -10.35
N VAL A 48 14.79 -0.73 -10.91
CA VAL A 48 14.86 -1.04 -12.33
C VAL A 48 14.30 -2.43 -12.58
N MET A 49 13.31 -2.52 -13.46
CA MET A 49 12.83 -3.80 -13.93
C MET A 49 13.76 -4.32 -15.03
N LEU A 50 14.19 -5.57 -14.87
CA LEU A 50 15.07 -6.25 -15.83
C LEU A 50 14.28 -7.24 -16.66
N ALA A 51 14.36 -7.13 -17.98
CA ALA A 51 13.94 -8.19 -18.85
C ALA A 51 15.02 -9.29 -18.84
N GLY A 52 14.64 -10.49 -18.43
CA GLY A 52 15.50 -11.64 -18.39
C GLY A 52 15.87 -12.15 -19.79
N PHE A 53 16.24 -13.42 -19.86
CA PHE A 53 16.54 -14.12 -21.11
C PHE A 53 15.28 -14.72 -21.73
N GLY A 54 15.28 -14.90 -23.05
CA GLY A 54 14.24 -15.64 -23.77
C GLY A 54 14.34 -17.16 -23.55
N THR A 55 13.55 -17.93 -24.31
CA THR A 55 13.59 -19.40 -24.27
C THR A 55 14.93 -19.91 -24.75
N ALA A 56 15.57 -20.76 -23.96
CA ALA A 56 16.84 -21.39 -24.37
C ALA A 56 16.60 -22.33 -25.57
N PRO A 57 17.33 -22.15 -26.70
CA PRO A 57 17.24 -23.05 -27.83
C PRO A 57 17.95 -24.41 -27.56
N THR A 58 17.51 -25.45 -28.25
CA THR A 58 18.22 -26.74 -28.27
C THR A 58 19.59 -26.59 -28.88
N LYS A 59 20.60 -27.22 -28.27
CA LYS A 59 21.96 -27.29 -28.78
C LYS A 59 22.20 -28.65 -29.35
N ASP A 60 22.59 -28.71 -30.61
CA ASP A 60 23.01 -29.95 -31.25
C ASP A 60 24.41 -30.36 -30.79
N GLU A 61 24.74 -31.65 -30.94
CA GLU A 61 26.06 -32.19 -30.63
C GLU A 61 27.12 -31.51 -31.51
N GLY A 62 28.15 -30.91 -30.86
CA GLY A 62 29.18 -30.13 -31.56
C GLY A 62 28.77 -28.72 -31.98
N GLY A 63 27.49 -28.30 -31.76
CA GLY A 63 27.02 -26.95 -32.05
C GLY A 63 27.54 -25.90 -31.08
N THR A 64 27.47 -24.63 -31.45
CA THR A 64 27.81 -23.48 -30.58
C THR A 64 26.66 -23.14 -29.60
N ILE A 65 27.01 -22.61 -28.46
CA ILE A 65 26.03 -22.07 -27.49
C ILE A 65 25.48 -20.74 -28.02
N SER A 66 24.16 -20.55 -27.95
CA SER A 66 23.52 -19.25 -28.22
C SER A 66 23.73 -18.29 -27.05
N PHE A 67 24.03 -17.04 -27.38
CA PHE A 67 24.09 -15.95 -26.41
C PHE A 67 22.84 -15.11 -26.53
N ASP A 68 22.26 -14.75 -25.39
CA ASP A 68 21.15 -13.80 -25.28
C ASP A 68 21.56 -12.66 -24.35
N ALA A 69 20.95 -11.47 -24.50
CA ALA A 69 21.24 -10.29 -23.71
C ALA A 69 20.04 -9.90 -22.84
N ALA A 70 20.27 -9.76 -21.55
CA ALA A 70 19.33 -9.11 -20.66
C ALA A 70 19.35 -7.59 -20.91
N GLN A 71 18.20 -6.92 -20.74
CA GLN A 71 18.09 -5.47 -20.88
C GLN A 71 17.24 -4.88 -19.76
N GLU A 72 17.54 -3.64 -19.41
CA GLU A 72 16.70 -2.84 -18.52
C GLU A 72 15.46 -2.38 -19.27
N THR A 73 14.28 -2.41 -18.62
CA THR A 73 13.02 -1.99 -19.22
C THR A 73 12.52 -0.69 -18.60
N PHE A 74 11.98 -0.75 -17.41
CA PHE A 74 11.35 0.39 -16.75
C PHE A 74 12.01 0.67 -15.41
N THR A 75 11.96 1.95 -15.00
CA THR A 75 12.44 2.38 -13.69
C THR A 75 11.29 2.99 -12.90
N SER A 76 10.99 2.40 -11.76
CA SER A 76 10.04 2.94 -10.78
C SER A 76 10.78 3.80 -9.77
N ARG A 77 10.37 5.06 -9.62
CA ARG A 77 11.01 6.01 -8.70
C ARG A 77 10.10 6.35 -7.53
N TYR A 78 10.63 6.17 -6.33
CA TYR A 78 9.96 6.45 -5.05
C TYR A 78 10.54 7.72 -4.44
N THR A 79 9.81 8.84 -4.55
CA THR A 79 10.24 10.11 -3.95
C THR A 79 9.66 10.22 -2.54
N HIS A 80 10.55 10.33 -1.54
CA HIS A 80 10.12 10.40 -0.14
C HIS A 80 9.51 11.75 0.18
N GLU A 81 8.28 11.73 0.68
CA GLU A 81 7.57 12.89 1.16
C GLU A 81 7.76 13.08 2.67
N THR A 82 7.82 14.34 3.10
CA THR A 82 7.86 14.68 4.52
C THR A 82 6.45 15.04 4.98
N ILE A 83 5.91 14.28 5.90
CA ILE A 83 4.63 14.55 6.55
C ILE A 83 4.92 15.11 7.94
N ALA A 84 4.39 16.28 8.22
CA ALA A 84 4.57 16.92 9.51
C ALA A 84 3.32 17.72 9.89
N LEU A 85 3.00 17.68 11.18
CA LEU A 85 1.92 18.46 11.76
C LEU A 85 2.35 18.90 13.15
N ALA A 86 1.90 20.08 13.57
CA ALA A 86 2.22 20.65 14.87
C ALA A 86 0.98 21.36 15.46
N PHE A 87 0.97 21.50 16.79
CA PHE A 87 0.07 22.38 17.48
C PHE A 87 0.85 23.26 18.46
N SER A 88 0.28 24.40 18.84
CA SER A 88 0.82 25.29 19.86
C SER A 88 -0.18 25.47 21.01
N ILE A 89 0.36 25.67 22.22
CA ILE A 89 -0.41 26.03 23.41
C ILE A 89 0.11 27.39 23.85
N THR A 90 -0.80 28.31 24.11
CA THR A 90 -0.45 29.66 24.52
C THR A 90 0.09 29.71 25.94
N GLU A 91 0.86 30.75 26.23
CA GLU A 91 1.44 30.99 27.55
C GLU A 91 0.36 31.11 28.60
N GLU A 92 -0.70 31.83 28.32
CA GLU A 92 -1.84 32.05 29.21
C GLU A 92 -2.56 30.74 29.59
N ALA A 93 -2.73 29.84 28.58
CA ALA A 93 -3.36 28.54 28.83
C ALA A 93 -2.47 27.63 29.70
N ILE A 94 -1.17 27.85 29.71
CA ILE A 94 -0.21 27.15 30.58
C ILE A 94 -0.29 27.72 32.00
N GLU A 95 -0.40 29.04 32.15
CA GLU A 95 -0.54 29.73 33.44
C GLU A 95 -1.84 29.39 34.17
N ASP A 96 -2.95 29.28 33.38
CA ASP A 96 -4.29 28.93 33.92
C ASP A 96 -4.47 27.43 34.24
N ASN A 97 -3.40 26.63 34.15
CA ASN A 97 -3.39 25.18 34.43
C ASN A 97 -4.40 24.35 33.61
N LEU A 98 -4.84 24.87 32.46
CA LEU A 98 -5.75 24.19 31.50
C LEU A 98 -4.98 23.18 30.65
N TYR A 99 -3.71 23.20 30.73
CA TYR A 99 -2.74 22.62 29.82
C TYR A 99 -2.71 21.06 29.86
N ASP A 100 -2.83 20.42 31.03
CA ASP A 100 -2.77 18.95 31.14
C ASP A 100 -3.87 18.27 30.31
N ARG A 101 -5.09 18.81 30.38
CA ARG A 101 -6.24 18.26 29.64
C ARG A 101 -6.19 18.60 28.14
N LEU A 102 -5.75 19.80 27.79
CA LEU A 102 -5.67 20.28 26.40
C LEU A 102 -4.49 19.65 25.68
N ALA A 103 -3.28 19.67 26.27
CA ALA A 103 -2.10 19.05 25.68
C ALA A 103 -2.31 17.56 25.38
N SER A 104 -2.88 16.83 26.33
CA SER A 104 -3.18 15.41 26.15
C SER A 104 -4.20 15.16 25.02
N ARG A 105 -5.24 15.99 24.91
CA ARG A 105 -6.22 15.87 23.81
C ARG A 105 -5.64 16.19 22.45
N TYR A 106 -4.86 17.27 22.35
CA TYR A 106 -4.22 17.67 21.09
C TYR A 106 -3.13 16.69 20.66
N THR A 107 -2.37 16.12 21.60
CA THR A 107 -1.38 15.09 21.30
C THR A 107 -2.05 13.83 20.73
N LYS A 108 -3.17 13.38 21.31
CA LYS A 108 -3.95 12.26 20.76
C LYS A 108 -4.51 12.58 19.37
N ALA A 109 -5.05 13.79 19.17
CA ALA A 109 -5.55 14.23 17.87
C ALA A 109 -4.44 14.29 16.81
N LEU A 110 -3.25 14.77 17.20
CA LEU A 110 -2.08 14.80 16.34
C LEU A 110 -1.64 13.39 15.93
N ALA A 111 -1.53 12.47 16.89
CA ALA A 111 -1.17 11.08 16.64
C ALA A 111 -2.14 10.40 15.68
N ARG A 112 -3.45 10.58 15.92
CA ARG A 112 -4.50 10.08 15.05
C ARG A 112 -4.41 10.65 13.63
N SER A 113 -4.21 11.96 13.49
CA SER A 113 -4.08 12.62 12.19
C SER A 113 -2.89 12.10 11.39
N MET A 114 -1.73 11.92 12.05
CA MET A 114 -0.53 11.35 11.40
C MET A 114 -0.76 9.91 10.93
N ALA A 115 -1.32 9.05 11.80
CA ALA A 115 -1.64 7.66 11.45
C ALA A 115 -2.63 7.59 10.29
N GLN A 116 -3.71 8.38 10.33
CA GLN A 116 -4.72 8.42 9.27
C GLN A 116 -4.14 8.92 7.94
N THR A 117 -3.29 9.94 7.96
CA THR A 117 -2.63 10.45 6.74
C THR A 117 -1.80 9.37 6.07
N LYS A 118 -1.09 8.55 6.85
CA LYS A 118 -0.30 7.43 6.32
C LYS A 118 -1.20 6.41 5.60
N GLN A 119 -2.33 6.03 6.21
CA GLN A 119 -3.28 5.10 5.61
C GLN A 119 -3.90 5.67 4.31
N ILE A 120 -4.29 6.95 4.31
CA ILE A 120 -4.81 7.62 3.11
C ILE A 120 -3.76 7.63 1.99
N LYS A 121 -2.50 7.93 2.31
CA LYS A 121 -1.40 7.92 1.34
C LYS A 121 -1.17 6.52 0.75
N ALA A 122 -1.21 5.48 1.57
CA ALA A 122 -1.11 4.11 1.11
C ALA A 122 -2.29 3.72 0.20
N ALA A 123 -3.52 4.00 0.65
CA ALA A 123 -4.72 3.70 -0.13
C ALA A 123 -4.81 4.50 -1.43
N SER A 124 -4.17 5.68 -1.52
CA SER A 124 -4.19 6.50 -2.74
C SER A 124 -3.57 5.80 -3.95
N ILE A 125 -2.67 4.85 -3.75
CA ILE A 125 -2.09 4.03 -4.83
C ILE A 125 -3.19 3.19 -5.49
N LEU A 126 -4.04 2.54 -4.69
CA LEU A 126 -5.15 1.73 -5.18
C LEU A 126 -6.33 2.59 -5.67
N ASN A 127 -6.64 3.70 -5.00
CA ASN A 127 -7.68 4.64 -5.42
C ASN A 127 -7.41 5.24 -6.79
N ASN A 128 -6.13 5.39 -7.17
CA ASN A 128 -5.72 5.87 -8.47
C ASN A 128 -5.24 4.75 -9.42
N ALA A 129 -5.51 3.48 -9.10
CA ALA A 129 -4.98 2.35 -9.83
C ALA A 129 -5.38 2.32 -11.32
N PHE A 130 -6.54 2.87 -11.65
CA PHE A 130 -7.06 2.93 -13.03
C PHE A 130 -6.77 4.27 -13.73
N SER A 131 -6.11 5.20 -13.04
CA SER A 131 -5.85 6.55 -13.55
C SER A 131 -4.47 6.66 -14.18
N THR A 132 -4.41 7.11 -15.42
CA THR A 132 -3.14 7.40 -16.12
C THR A 132 -2.40 8.61 -15.56
N SER A 133 -3.05 9.44 -14.75
CA SER A 133 -2.38 10.55 -14.05
C SER A 133 -1.44 10.09 -12.93
N SER A 134 -1.61 8.86 -12.45
CA SER A 134 -0.76 8.19 -11.45
C SER A 134 -0.04 7.01 -12.08
N ALA A 135 0.61 7.24 -13.22
CA ALA A 135 1.35 6.22 -13.94
C ALA A 135 2.49 5.65 -13.08
N ILE A 136 2.73 4.36 -13.22
CA ILE A 136 3.88 3.67 -12.64
C ILE A 136 5.12 3.78 -13.56
N GLY A 137 6.19 3.09 -13.24
CA GLY A 137 7.47 3.19 -13.97
C GLY A 137 7.41 2.89 -15.47
N ASP A 138 6.43 2.13 -15.94
CA ASP A 138 6.20 1.81 -17.35
C ASP A 138 5.37 2.87 -18.10
N GLY A 139 4.91 3.92 -17.42
CA GLY A 139 4.09 4.99 -17.99
C GLY A 139 2.60 4.68 -18.12
N ALA A 140 2.16 3.48 -17.74
CA ALA A 140 0.75 3.09 -17.68
C ALA A 140 0.15 3.28 -16.28
N ALA A 141 -1.18 3.26 -16.17
CA ALA A 141 -1.85 3.17 -14.88
C ALA A 141 -1.49 1.85 -14.19
N LEU A 142 -1.57 1.78 -12.86
CA LEU A 142 -1.23 0.57 -12.10
C LEU A 142 -2.06 -0.66 -12.56
N CYS A 143 -3.35 -0.47 -12.82
CA CYS A 143 -4.20 -1.47 -13.46
C CYS A 143 -4.56 -0.96 -14.87
N SER A 144 -4.02 -1.61 -15.88
CA SER A 144 -4.16 -1.19 -17.28
C SER A 144 -4.38 -2.39 -18.21
N SER A 145 -5.04 -2.12 -19.33
CA SER A 145 -5.16 -3.10 -20.42
C SER A 145 -3.95 -3.15 -21.34
N ALA A 146 -2.97 -2.24 -21.15
CA ALA A 146 -1.89 -2.03 -22.10
C ALA A 146 -0.56 -1.66 -21.40
N HIS A 147 -0.07 -2.53 -20.52
CA HIS A 147 1.29 -2.42 -20.01
C HIS A 147 2.28 -2.80 -21.11
N PRO A 148 3.20 -1.90 -21.49
CA PRO A 148 4.13 -2.17 -22.55
C PRO A 148 5.13 -3.27 -22.13
N SER A 149 5.34 -4.26 -23.00
CA SER A 149 6.40 -5.25 -22.86
C SER A 149 7.08 -5.50 -24.21
N ILE A 150 8.23 -6.18 -24.22
CA ILE A 150 9.00 -6.47 -25.44
C ILE A 150 8.17 -7.30 -26.45
N THR A 151 7.31 -8.17 -25.96
CA THR A 151 6.49 -9.07 -26.79
C THR A 151 5.13 -8.49 -27.15
N GLY A 152 4.80 -7.28 -26.67
CA GLY A 152 3.50 -6.63 -26.89
C GLY A 152 2.84 -6.21 -25.57
N ASN A 153 1.70 -5.59 -25.65
CA ASN A 153 0.99 -5.10 -24.47
C ASN A 153 0.42 -6.26 -23.65
N GLN A 154 0.56 -6.17 -22.34
CA GLN A 154 -0.04 -7.07 -21.35
C GLN A 154 -1.09 -6.32 -20.52
N ARG A 155 -1.96 -7.06 -19.85
CA ARG A 155 -3.02 -6.50 -19.00
C ARG A 155 -3.01 -7.12 -17.61
N ASN A 156 -3.41 -6.33 -16.63
CA ASN A 156 -3.68 -6.77 -15.26
C ASN A 156 -5.07 -6.33 -14.76
N LEU A 157 -6.01 -6.26 -15.68
CA LEU A 157 -7.42 -6.00 -15.38
C LEU A 157 -8.33 -6.91 -16.23
N LEU A 158 -9.57 -7.10 -15.80
CA LEU A 158 -10.57 -7.84 -16.55
C LEU A 158 -10.83 -7.16 -17.92
N SER A 159 -11.08 -7.96 -18.94
CA SER A 159 -11.43 -7.43 -20.28
C SER A 159 -12.75 -6.66 -20.27
N THR A 160 -13.66 -7.04 -19.39
CA THR A 160 -14.92 -6.33 -19.12
C THR A 160 -14.98 -6.13 -17.61
N ALA A 161 -15.19 -4.89 -17.18
CA ALA A 161 -15.34 -4.56 -15.78
C ALA A 161 -16.54 -5.33 -15.18
N ALA A 162 -16.36 -5.86 -13.99
CA ALA A 162 -17.37 -6.67 -13.32
C ALA A 162 -17.29 -6.50 -11.80
N ASP A 163 -18.45 -6.59 -11.15
CA ASP A 163 -18.56 -6.59 -9.69
C ASP A 163 -17.98 -7.87 -9.09
N LEU A 164 -17.70 -7.82 -7.79
CA LEU A 164 -17.19 -8.96 -7.05
C LEU A 164 -18.24 -10.08 -6.99
N ASN A 165 -17.97 -11.13 -7.70
CA ASN A 165 -18.70 -12.38 -7.64
C ASN A 165 -17.75 -13.55 -7.89
N GLU A 166 -18.23 -14.78 -7.73
CA GLU A 166 -17.41 -15.98 -7.93
C GLU A 166 -16.80 -16.05 -9.33
N THR A 167 -17.63 -15.80 -10.38
CA THR A 167 -17.18 -15.88 -11.76
C THR A 167 -16.13 -14.83 -12.12
N SER A 168 -16.29 -13.58 -11.66
CA SER A 168 -15.31 -12.51 -11.89
C SER A 168 -13.99 -12.82 -11.19
N LEU A 169 -14.05 -13.36 -9.96
CA LEU A 169 -12.88 -13.74 -9.20
C LEU A 169 -12.16 -14.93 -9.83
N GLU A 170 -12.88 -15.95 -10.27
CA GLU A 170 -12.30 -17.09 -11.02
C GLU A 170 -11.60 -16.62 -12.30
N GLN A 171 -12.23 -15.72 -13.07
CA GLN A 171 -11.62 -15.19 -14.30
C GLN A 171 -10.32 -14.41 -13.99
N MET A 172 -10.31 -13.58 -12.93
CA MET A 172 -9.10 -12.87 -12.53
C MET A 172 -7.98 -13.84 -12.15
N LEU A 173 -8.27 -14.89 -11.41
CA LEU A 173 -7.29 -15.91 -11.02
C LEU A 173 -6.73 -16.68 -12.23
N ILE A 174 -7.57 -16.96 -13.25
CA ILE A 174 -7.13 -17.56 -14.50
C ILE A 174 -6.22 -16.60 -15.27
N ASP A 175 -6.61 -15.33 -15.38
CA ASP A 175 -5.82 -14.30 -16.07
C ASP A 175 -4.46 -14.08 -15.37
N ILE A 176 -4.41 -14.07 -14.02
CA ILE A 176 -3.18 -14.00 -13.22
C ILE A 176 -2.26 -15.18 -13.53
N ALA A 177 -2.77 -16.40 -13.56
CA ALA A 177 -1.98 -17.60 -13.88
C ALA A 177 -1.45 -17.59 -15.32
N GLY A 178 -2.06 -16.79 -16.19
CA GLY A 178 -1.64 -16.57 -17.58
C GLY A 178 -0.57 -15.52 -17.80
N LEU A 179 -0.20 -14.74 -16.76
CA LEU A 179 0.77 -13.65 -16.88
C LEU A 179 2.14 -14.13 -17.36
N THR A 180 2.80 -13.27 -18.13
CA THR A 180 4.12 -13.53 -18.69
C THR A 180 5.11 -12.45 -18.29
N ASP A 181 6.40 -12.76 -18.39
CA ASP A 181 7.47 -11.78 -18.24
C ASP A 181 7.56 -10.82 -19.44
N GLU A 182 8.56 -9.96 -19.47
CA GLU A 182 8.83 -9.02 -20.55
C GLU A 182 9.15 -9.70 -21.90
N ARG A 183 9.60 -10.96 -21.88
CA ARG A 183 9.95 -11.78 -23.03
C ARG A 183 8.85 -12.78 -23.43
N GLY A 184 7.69 -12.76 -22.76
CA GLY A 184 6.57 -13.66 -23.02
C GLY A 184 6.70 -15.04 -22.37
N LEU A 185 7.68 -15.27 -21.49
CA LEU A 185 7.75 -16.50 -20.70
C LEU A 185 6.74 -16.47 -19.56
N LYS A 186 6.07 -17.59 -19.33
CA LYS A 186 5.12 -17.72 -18.22
C LYS A 186 5.85 -17.69 -16.87
N ILE A 187 5.40 -16.82 -15.98
CA ILE A 187 6.01 -16.64 -14.66
C ILE A 187 5.29 -17.41 -13.54
N ALA A 188 4.15 -18.05 -13.84
CA ALA A 188 3.36 -18.86 -12.92
C ALA A 188 2.96 -18.13 -11.60
N VAL A 189 2.68 -16.84 -11.68
CA VAL A 189 2.21 -15.99 -10.58
C VAL A 189 0.84 -16.47 -10.10
N ARG A 190 0.59 -16.34 -8.79
CA ARG A 190 -0.68 -16.69 -8.13
C ARG A 190 -1.24 -15.54 -7.36
N GLY A 191 -2.56 -15.47 -7.26
CA GLY A 191 -3.23 -14.56 -6.32
C GLY A 191 -2.99 -15.02 -4.88
N THR A 192 -2.68 -14.09 -3.99
CA THR A 192 -2.43 -14.39 -2.56
C THR A 192 -3.50 -13.80 -1.66
N LYS A 193 -3.93 -12.58 -1.92
CA LYS A 193 -4.82 -11.81 -1.04
C LYS A 193 -5.82 -10.99 -1.86
N LEU A 194 -7.06 -10.95 -1.42
CA LEU A 194 -8.12 -10.09 -1.97
C LEU A 194 -8.17 -8.79 -1.17
N ILE A 195 -8.05 -7.64 -1.84
CA ILE A 195 -8.16 -6.30 -1.24
C ILE A 195 -9.48 -5.68 -1.67
N ILE A 196 -10.30 -5.29 -0.71
CA ILE A 196 -11.66 -4.82 -0.93
C ILE A 196 -11.99 -3.57 -0.10
N PRO A 197 -12.94 -2.74 -0.57
CA PRO A 197 -13.56 -1.72 0.26
C PRO A 197 -14.54 -2.36 1.27
N LYS A 198 -14.92 -1.59 2.27
CA LYS A 198 -15.81 -2.06 3.35
C LYS A 198 -17.18 -2.52 2.86
N GLU A 199 -17.66 -1.99 1.74
CA GLU A 199 -18.95 -2.32 1.13
C GLU A 199 -19.00 -3.76 0.62
N LEU A 200 -17.87 -4.29 0.16
CA LEU A 200 -17.77 -5.65 -0.39
C LEU A 200 -17.45 -6.73 0.65
N GLN A 201 -17.25 -6.38 1.92
CA GLN A 201 -16.82 -7.28 2.98
C GLN A 201 -17.71 -8.54 3.10
N PHE A 202 -19.03 -8.36 3.13
CA PHE A 202 -19.96 -9.50 3.28
C PHE A 202 -20.08 -10.35 2.02
N ILE A 203 -19.85 -9.77 0.84
CA ILE A 203 -19.82 -10.50 -0.42
C ILE A 203 -18.55 -11.34 -0.48
N ALA A 204 -17.41 -10.76 -0.16
CA ALA A 204 -16.13 -11.47 -0.10
C ALA A 204 -16.16 -12.65 0.86
N GLU A 205 -16.72 -12.47 2.07
CA GLU A 205 -16.86 -13.56 3.04
C GLU A 205 -17.69 -14.72 2.48
N ARG A 206 -18.81 -14.41 1.81
CA ARG A 206 -19.64 -15.45 1.19
C ARG A 206 -18.93 -16.17 0.05
N VAL A 207 -18.21 -15.43 -0.80
CA VAL A 207 -17.52 -16.01 -1.96
C VAL A 207 -16.33 -16.85 -1.52
N LEU A 208 -15.55 -16.40 -0.53
CA LEU A 208 -14.33 -17.10 -0.10
C LEU A 208 -14.58 -18.24 0.88
N ASN A 209 -15.58 -18.12 1.77
CA ASN A 209 -15.74 -19.04 2.89
C ASN A 209 -16.98 -19.96 2.81
N SER A 210 -17.86 -19.78 1.83
CA SER A 210 -18.99 -20.67 1.61
C SER A 210 -18.52 -22.07 1.18
N ASN A 211 -19.20 -23.11 1.65
CA ASN A 211 -18.90 -24.48 1.20
C ASN A 211 -19.48 -24.81 -0.17
N LEU A 212 -20.60 -24.16 -0.50
CA LEU A 212 -21.31 -24.32 -1.77
C LEU A 212 -21.25 -23.02 -2.54
N ARG A 213 -21.43 -23.13 -3.84
CA ARG A 213 -21.45 -21.98 -4.75
C ARG A 213 -22.58 -21.03 -4.38
N VAL A 214 -22.27 -19.74 -4.33
CA VAL A 214 -23.24 -18.71 -3.93
C VAL A 214 -24.21 -18.44 -5.08
N ALA A 215 -25.50 -18.29 -4.75
CA ALA A 215 -26.58 -17.94 -5.70
C ALA A 215 -26.88 -18.97 -6.79
N THR A 216 -26.58 -20.25 -6.59
CA THR A 216 -27.00 -21.35 -7.45
C THR A 216 -28.03 -22.24 -6.75
N ALA A 217 -28.94 -22.82 -7.52
CA ALA A 217 -29.91 -23.78 -7.02
C ALA A 217 -29.32 -25.21 -6.89
N ASP A 218 -28.18 -25.44 -7.52
CA ASP A 218 -27.48 -26.71 -7.54
C ASP A 218 -26.49 -26.80 -6.36
N ASN A 219 -26.20 -28.02 -5.89
CA ASN A 219 -25.23 -28.27 -4.83
C ASN A 219 -23.78 -28.24 -5.34
N ASP A 220 -23.43 -27.24 -6.13
CA ASP A 220 -22.08 -27.07 -6.65
C ASP A 220 -21.11 -26.68 -5.53
N ALA A 221 -19.93 -27.27 -5.55
CA ALA A 221 -18.88 -26.94 -4.59
C ALA A 221 -18.24 -25.58 -4.93
N ASN A 222 -17.92 -24.79 -3.91
CA ASN A 222 -17.12 -23.57 -4.09
C ASN A 222 -15.67 -23.95 -4.42
N ALA A 223 -15.26 -23.75 -5.67
CA ALA A 223 -13.94 -24.10 -6.16
C ALA A 223 -12.85 -23.21 -5.54
N ILE A 224 -13.09 -21.92 -5.36
CA ILE A 224 -12.13 -20.96 -4.80
C ILE A 224 -11.69 -21.37 -3.40
N LYS A 225 -12.66 -21.71 -2.54
CA LYS A 225 -12.40 -22.20 -1.18
C LYS A 225 -11.69 -23.55 -1.18
N ASN A 226 -12.22 -24.51 -1.94
CA ASN A 226 -11.73 -25.89 -1.90
C ASN A 226 -10.30 -26.02 -2.45
N MET A 227 -9.92 -25.18 -3.40
CA MET A 227 -8.57 -25.13 -3.96
C MET A 227 -7.63 -24.24 -3.15
N GLY A 228 -8.14 -23.43 -2.21
CA GLY A 228 -7.32 -22.47 -1.45
C GLY A 228 -6.64 -21.44 -2.33
N MET A 229 -7.36 -20.90 -3.32
CA MET A 229 -6.79 -20.02 -4.35
C MET A 229 -6.27 -18.68 -3.81
N LEU A 230 -6.79 -18.22 -2.67
CA LEU A 230 -6.37 -17.00 -1.98
C LEU A 230 -5.96 -17.36 -0.54
N PRO A 231 -4.73 -17.81 -0.32
CA PRO A 231 -4.29 -18.33 0.97
C PRO A 231 -4.28 -17.28 2.11
N GLU A 232 -4.12 -16.00 1.78
CA GLU A 232 -4.14 -14.90 2.75
C GLU A 232 -5.56 -14.30 2.95
N GLY A 233 -6.57 -14.85 2.25
CA GLY A 233 -7.96 -14.42 2.38
C GLY A 233 -8.25 -13.04 1.84
N ALA A 234 -9.16 -12.31 2.48
CA ALA A 234 -9.53 -10.94 2.12
C ALA A 234 -9.12 -9.95 3.20
N VAL A 235 -8.63 -8.80 2.77
CA VAL A 235 -8.36 -7.64 3.64
C VAL A 235 -9.29 -6.49 3.25
N VAL A 236 -9.93 -5.90 4.26
CA VAL A 236 -10.78 -4.72 4.08
C VAL A 236 -9.94 -3.47 4.29
N ASN A 237 -9.90 -2.59 3.29
CA ASN A 237 -9.26 -1.30 3.42
C ASN A 237 -10.33 -0.20 3.49
N HIS A 238 -10.42 0.45 4.66
CA HIS A 238 -11.42 1.48 4.92
C HIS A 238 -11.18 2.80 4.20
N PHE A 239 -10.00 2.98 3.62
CA PHE A 239 -9.59 4.21 2.92
C PHE A 239 -9.74 4.11 1.41
N LEU A 240 -10.27 3.01 0.89
CA LEU A 240 -10.69 2.92 -0.50
C LEU A 240 -11.93 3.78 -0.71
N THR A 241 -11.90 4.59 -1.76
CA THR A 241 -12.98 5.55 -2.09
C THR A 241 -14.00 4.98 -3.05
N ASP A 242 -13.57 4.03 -3.89
CA ASP A 242 -14.44 3.31 -4.81
C ASP A 242 -15.12 2.17 -4.05
N THR A 243 -16.44 2.05 -4.16
CA THR A 243 -17.25 1.08 -3.43
C THR A 243 -17.32 -0.29 -4.10
N ASP A 244 -16.97 -0.37 -5.37
CA ASP A 244 -17.15 -1.54 -6.22
C ASP A 244 -15.81 -2.10 -6.72
N ALA A 245 -14.75 -1.30 -6.69
CA ALA A 245 -13.43 -1.73 -7.09
C ALA A 245 -12.85 -2.76 -6.12
N PHE A 246 -12.22 -3.80 -6.67
CA PHE A 246 -11.49 -4.77 -5.87
C PHE A 246 -10.23 -5.22 -6.58
N PHE A 247 -9.27 -5.70 -5.78
CA PHE A 247 -7.94 -6.04 -6.27
C PHE A 247 -7.51 -7.39 -5.71
N ILE A 248 -6.72 -8.13 -6.48
CA ILE A 248 -6.00 -9.32 -6.03
C ILE A 248 -4.52 -8.99 -5.98
N LYS A 249 -3.91 -9.07 -4.79
CA LYS A 249 -2.46 -9.06 -4.63
C LYS A 249 -1.93 -10.41 -5.06
N THR A 250 -0.81 -10.41 -5.80
CA THR A 250 -0.15 -11.63 -6.27
C THR A 250 1.17 -11.86 -5.53
N ASP A 251 1.78 -13.01 -5.77
CA ASP A 251 3.11 -13.38 -5.27
C ASP A 251 4.26 -12.91 -6.19
N ALA A 252 3.97 -12.04 -7.17
CA ALA A 252 5.01 -11.45 -8.01
C ALA A 252 6.00 -10.65 -7.17
N PRO A 253 7.31 -10.83 -7.38
CA PRO A 253 8.33 -10.08 -6.65
C PRO A 253 8.28 -8.58 -7.00
N ASN A 254 8.84 -7.75 -6.11
CA ASN A 254 8.92 -6.29 -6.31
C ASN A 254 7.55 -5.62 -6.52
N GLY A 255 6.56 -6.03 -5.75
CA GLY A 255 5.20 -5.49 -5.82
C GLY A 255 5.03 -4.18 -5.07
N PHE A 256 4.07 -4.19 -4.14
CA PHE A 256 3.76 -3.04 -3.28
C PHE A 256 4.87 -2.78 -2.27
N LYS A 257 5.47 -1.59 -2.30
CA LYS A 257 6.55 -1.19 -1.39
C LYS A 257 6.22 0.06 -0.60
N TYR A 258 6.62 0.04 0.65
CA TYR A 258 6.60 1.16 1.56
C TYR A 258 8.02 1.43 2.05
N PHE A 259 8.62 2.52 1.61
CA PHE A 259 9.94 2.94 2.06
C PHE A 259 9.84 3.88 3.25
N ASN A 260 10.33 3.42 4.41
CA ASN A 260 10.42 4.22 5.61
C ASN A 260 11.78 4.94 5.64
N ARG A 261 11.79 6.24 5.29
CA ARG A 261 13.02 7.05 5.28
C ARG A 261 13.37 7.62 6.65
N ALA A 262 12.38 8.07 7.39
CA ALA A 262 12.55 8.54 8.75
C ALA A 262 11.31 8.18 9.56
N PRO A 263 11.47 7.34 10.59
CA PRO A 263 10.37 6.98 11.48
C PRO A 263 9.83 8.24 12.16
N ILE A 264 8.62 8.13 12.68
CA ILE A 264 7.97 9.24 13.33
C ILE A 264 8.83 9.77 14.48
N LYS A 265 9.04 11.08 14.50
CA LYS A 265 9.77 11.81 15.53
C LYS A 265 8.90 12.95 16.02
N THR A 266 8.86 13.10 17.32
CA THR A 266 8.21 14.22 18.01
C THR A 266 9.27 15.16 18.58
N ALA A 267 8.94 16.44 18.67
CA ALA A 267 9.78 17.43 19.34
C ALA A 267 8.90 18.53 19.93
N MET A 268 9.32 19.06 21.07
CA MET A 268 8.68 20.16 21.76
C MET A 268 9.66 21.33 21.92
N GLU A 269 9.21 22.54 21.61
CA GLU A 269 10.03 23.75 21.68
C GLU A 269 9.18 24.95 22.09
N GLY A 270 9.72 25.81 22.94
CA GLY A 270 9.10 27.08 23.28
C GLY A 270 9.47 28.15 22.25
N ASP A 271 8.50 28.95 21.85
CA ASP A 271 8.69 30.13 21.04
C ASP A 271 9.08 31.32 21.91
N PHE A 272 10.24 31.91 21.65
CA PHE A 272 10.74 33.02 22.46
C PHE A 272 9.91 34.29 22.29
N ASP A 273 9.42 34.56 21.08
CA ASP A 273 8.72 35.81 20.75
C ASP A 273 7.28 35.83 21.30
N THR A 274 6.61 34.68 21.30
CA THR A 274 5.20 34.57 21.70
C THR A 274 5.00 33.88 23.03
N GLY A 275 6.07 33.28 23.62
CA GLY A 275 5.98 32.46 24.82
C GLY A 275 5.24 31.13 24.67
N ASN A 276 4.71 30.83 23.51
CA ASN A 276 3.91 29.65 23.23
C ASN A 276 4.77 28.37 23.22
N MET A 277 4.18 27.28 23.70
CA MET A 277 4.78 25.95 23.60
C MET A 277 4.31 25.26 22.33
N ARG A 278 5.24 24.79 21.47
CA ARG A 278 4.96 24.11 20.22
C ARG A 278 5.34 22.64 20.31
N PHE A 279 4.42 21.76 19.92
CA PHE A 279 4.66 20.32 19.81
C PHE A 279 4.44 19.88 18.37
N LYS A 280 5.42 19.20 17.77
CA LYS A 280 5.37 18.72 16.39
C LYS A 280 5.63 17.22 16.31
N ALA A 281 5.00 16.58 15.34
CA ALA A 281 5.33 15.24 14.87
C ALA A 281 5.75 15.31 13.40
N ARG A 282 6.73 14.52 13.02
CA ARG A 282 7.26 14.45 11.66
C ARG A 282 7.67 13.02 11.34
N GLU A 283 7.33 12.58 10.14
CA GLU A 283 7.81 11.34 9.53
C GLU A 283 8.13 11.57 8.05
N ARG A 284 8.89 10.66 7.45
CA ARG A 284 9.23 10.74 6.02
C ARG A 284 9.20 9.35 5.40
N TYR A 285 8.42 9.19 4.34
CA TYR A 285 8.20 7.91 3.69
C TYR A 285 7.71 8.08 2.24
N SER A 286 7.63 6.97 1.53
CA SER A 286 6.96 6.88 0.22
C SER A 286 6.28 5.52 0.07
N PHE A 287 5.20 5.50 -0.70
CA PHE A 287 4.49 4.30 -1.14
C PHE A 287 4.55 4.20 -2.66
N GLY A 288 4.53 3.01 -3.19
CA GLY A 288 4.46 2.78 -4.62
C GLY A 288 4.46 1.30 -4.99
N VAL A 289 4.55 1.05 -6.29
CA VAL A 289 4.58 -0.29 -6.87
C VAL A 289 5.66 -0.32 -7.94
N SER A 290 6.51 -1.34 -7.94
CA SER A 290 7.58 -1.50 -8.92
C SER A 290 7.17 -2.38 -10.09
N ASP A 291 6.44 -3.47 -9.82
CA ASP A 291 5.94 -4.38 -10.85
C ASP A 291 4.41 -4.43 -10.82
N TRP A 292 3.78 -4.03 -11.92
CA TRP A 292 2.33 -4.07 -12.10
C TRP A 292 1.73 -5.49 -11.99
N ARG A 293 2.53 -6.55 -12.20
CA ARG A 293 2.11 -7.94 -12.04
C ARG A 293 1.78 -8.34 -10.61
N SER A 294 2.18 -7.50 -9.65
CA SER A 294 1.87 -7.69 -8.23
C SER A 294 0.41 -7.47 -7.87
N VAL A 295 -0.35 -6.87 -8.77
CA VAL A 295 -1.77 -6.59 -8.56
C VAL A 295 -2.57 -6.85 -9.83
N PHE A 296 -3.78 -7.36 -9.65
CA PHE A 296 -4.78 -7.48 -10.70
C PHE A 296 -6.08 -6.85 -10.17
N GLY A 297 -6.69 -5.95 -10.92
CA GLY A 297 -7.82 -5.17 -10.42
C GLY A 297 -8.98 -5.06 -11.39
N THR A 298 -10.12 -4.62 -10.87
CA THR A 298 -11.29 -4.22 -11.64
C THR A 298 -11.96 -3.03 -10.95
N PRO A 299 -12.45 -2.03 -11.72
CA PRO A 299 -13.17 -0.90 -11.14
C PRO A 299 -14.63 -1.20 -10.77
N GLY A 300 -15.08 -2.46 -10.89
CA GLY A 300 -16.49 -2.80 -10.77
C GLY A 300 -17.28 -2.54 -12.06
N ALA A 301 -18.51 -3.03 -12.13
CA ALA A 301 -19.40 -2.74 -13.23
C ALA A 301 -19.97 -1.31 -13.09
N ALA A 302 -20.02 -0.54 -14.19
CA ALA A 302 -20.53 0.84 -14.22
C ALA A 302 -22.06 0.87 -14.19
#